data_8e564ad11a2dc14b19ffc96a95a95bda
#
_entry.id   8e564ad11a2dc14b19ffc96a95a95bda
#
_cell.length_a   1.000
_cell.length_b   1.000
_cell.length_c   1.000
_cell.angle_alpha   90.00
_cell.angle_beta   90.00
_cell.angle_gamma   90.00
#
_symmetry.space_group_name_H-M   'P 1'
#
loop_
_entity.id
_entity.type
_entity.pdbx_description
1 polymer ?
#
loop_
_entity_poly.entity_id
_entity_poly.type
_entity_poly.pdbx_seq_one_letter_code
_entity_poly.pdbx_strand_id
1 'polypeptide(L)'
;CIRNLYHLFTNKKWIIKFNSKVEDVKFTNRKDLFNLFNKGPVTPDHVIRIKSEPLIIPNKHLSSSKKLSNYIDAYIKKYKNYFKKYKKNIINSKIADPLPRIIILEGIGFLSIGLNKKEMQVSFDIFDAMKKVIIKANLVSKFKSINNTDIFKMEYWPLERAKLNNKNSKKFNGNVAVITGGAGKIGSAIANKFINENIEVILLDKNFKNLDINIKEKCLCIACDLTNNSQ
;
A
#
# COMPACT_ATOMS: atom_id res chain seq x y z
N CYS A 1 -10.47 -5.93 7.98
CA CYS A 1 -9.72 -7.14 8.34
C CYS A 1 -8.22 -7.02 8.06
N ILE A 2 -7.76 -6.78 6.81
CA ILE A 2 -6.32 -6.72 6.45
C ILE A 2 -5.57 -5.65 7.24
N ARG A 3 -6.13 -4.45 7.43
CA ARG A 3 -5.51 -3.39 8.22
C ARG A 3 -5.24 -3.83 9.67
N ASN A 4 -6.17 -4.55 10.28
CA ASN A 4 -5.99 -5.08 11.63
C ASN A 4 -4.90 -6.14 11.68
N LEU A 5 -4.80 -7.03 10.68
CA LEU A 5 -3.72 -8.01 10.60
C LEU A 5 -2.35 -7.32 10.52
N TYR A 6 -2.21 -6.27 9.68
CA TYR A 6 -0.97 -5.50 9.62
C TYR A 6 -0.60 -4.85 10.95
N HIS A 7 -1.61 -4.33 11.67
CA HIS A 7 -1.38 -3.78 13.01
C HIS A 7 -0.90 -4.87 13.99
N LEU A 8 -1.54 -6.03 14.00
CA LEU A 8 -1.14 -7.15 14.86
C LEU A 8 0.29 -7.64 14.59
N PHE A 9 0.73 -7.66 13.33
CA PHE A 9 2.08 -8.08 12.96
C PHE A 9 3.17 -7.05 13.29
N THR A 10 2.85 -5.77 13.39
CA THR A 10 3.88 -4.71 13.46
C THR A 10 3.69 -3.72 14.58
N ASN A 11 2.54 -3.72 15.25
CA ASN A 11 2.10 -2.68 16.20
C ASN A 11 2.15 -1.27 15.59
N LYS A 12 2.00 -1.16 14.24
CA LYS A 12 1.97 0.10 13.50
C LYS A 12 0.59 0.33 12.89
N LYS A 13 0.25 1.58 12.66
CA LYS A 13 -0.95 1.97 11.92
C LYS A 13 -0.62 2.07 10.43
N TRP A 14 -1.51 1.54 9.59
CA TRP A 14 -1.32 1.46 8.15
C TRP A 14 -2.45 2.12 7.41
N ILE A 15 -2.13 2.82 6.33
CA ILE A 15 -3.09 3.34 5.35
C ILE A 15 -3.16 2.34 4.20
N ILE A 16 -4.38 1.96 3.85
CA ILE A 16 -4.67 1.01 2.78
C ILE A 16 -5.66 1.66 1.82
N LYS A 17 -5.33 1.65 0.54
CA LYS A 17 -6.24 2.04 -0.54
C LYS A 17 -6.65 0.80 -1.32
N PHE A 18 -7.94 0.65 -1.50
CA PHE A 18 -8.49 -0.37 -2.38
C PHE A 18 -8.67 0.20 -3.79
N ASN A 19 -8.13 -0.50 -4.77
CA ASN A 19 -8.13 -0.13 -6.17
C ASN A 19 -8.97 -1.17 -6.94
N SER A 20 -10.16 -0.76 -7.36
CA SER A 20 -11.18 -1.63 -7.97
C SER A 20 -11.84 -1.01 -9.20
N LYS A 21 -11.11 -0.15 -9.92
CA LYS A 21 -11.58 0.33 -11.23
C LYS A 21 -11.79 -0.84 -12.18
N VAL A 22 -12.63 -0.68 -13.19
CA VAL A 22 -12.95 -1.74 -14.16
C VAL A 22 -11.69 -2.38 -14.74
N GLU A 23 -10.67 -1.59 -15.07
CA GLU A 23 -9.37 -2.06 -15.57
C GLU A 23 -8.58 -2.86 -14.53
N ASP A 24 -8.64 -2.48 -13.24
CA ASP A 24 -7.98 -3.21 -12.14
C ASP A 24 -8.66 -4.57 -11.89
N VAL A 25 -10.00 -4.60 -11.92
CA VAL A 25 -10.76 -5.84 -11.79
C VAL A 25 -10.47 -6.77 -12.96
N LYS A 26 -10.49 -6.28 -14.21
CA LYS A 26 -10.10 -7.05 -15.40
C LYS A 26 -8.70 -7.62 -15.28
N PHE A 27 -7.77 -6.80 -14.80
CA PHE A 27 -6.38 -7.20 -14.59
C PHE A 27 -6.29 -8.32 -13.53
N THR A 28 -6.95 -8.19 -12.38
CA THR A 28 -6.86 -9.16 -11.28
C THR A 28 -7.64 -10.45 -11.55
N ASN A 29 -8.47 -10.49 -12.58
CA ASN A 29 -9.19 -11.69 -13.03
C ASN A 29 -8.43 -12.54 -14.08
N ARG A 30 -7.16 -12.19 -14.37
CA ARG A 30 -6.35 -12.91 -15.35
C ARG A 30 -5.92 -14.28 -14.82
N LYS A 31 -6.05 -15.31 -15.64
CA LYS A 31 -5.61 -16.69 -15.31
C LYS A 31 -4.09 -16.83 -15.16
N ASP A 32 -3.33 -15.98 -15.84
CA ASP A 32 -1.84 -15.96 -15.81
C ASP A 32 -1.24 -15.04 -14.74
N LEU A 33 -2.06 -14.48 -13.84
CA LEU A 33 -1.67 -13.47 -12.85
C LEU A 33 -0.45 -13.89 -12.03
N PHE A 34 -0.46 -15.11 -11.49
CA PHE A 34 0.66 -15.63 -10.70
C PHE A 34 1.95 -15.72 -11.54
N ASN A 35 1.85 -16.21 -12.77
CA ASN A 35 3.00 -16.35 -13.67
C ASN A 35 3.58 -15.01 -14.11
N LEU A 36 2.77 -13.96 -14.14
CA LEU A 36 3.23 -12.61 -14.48
C LEU A 36 4.06 -11.99 -13.36
N PHE A 37 3.63 -12.14 -12.09
CA PHE A 37 4.16 -11.37 -10.97
C PHE A 37 5.09 -12.14 -10.03
N ASN A 38 5.36 -13.41 -10.26
CA ASN A 38 6.37 -14.18 -9.52
C ASN A 38 7.79 -14.08 -10.10
N LYS A 39 7.98 -13.24 -11.13
CA LYS A 39 9.26 -13.17 -11.88
C LYS A 39 10.23 -12.10 -11.39
N GLY A 40 9.84 -11.36 -10.38
CA GLY A 40 10.66 -10.31 -9.78
C GLY A 40 10.33 -8.88 -10.26
N PRO A 41 11.07 -7.89 -9.76
CA PRO A 41 10.81 -6.47 -10.01
C PRO A 41 11.28 -6.05 -11.41
N VAL A 42 10.77 -4.91 -11.87
CA VAL A 42 11.19 -4.26 -13.12
C VAL A 42 12.35 -3.30 -12.89
N THR A 43 12.38 -2.59 -11.75
CA THR A 43 13.41 -1.61 -11.38
C THR A 43 13.80 -1.74 -9.90
N PRO A 44 14.92 -1.10 -9.46
CA PRO A 44 15.30 -1.03 -8.06
C PRO A 44 14.21 -0.42 -7.16
N ASP A 45 13.54 0.64 -7.60
CA ASP A 45 12.45 1.26 -6.83
C ASP A 45 11.30 0.28 -6.56
N HIS A 46 11.01 -0.64 -7.47
CA HIS A 46 10.02 -1.69 -7.23
C HIS A 46 10.41 -2.54 -6.03
N VAL A 47 11.63 -3.05 -5.98
CA VAL A 47 12.03 -3.98 -4.90
C VAL A 47 12.14 -3.28 -3.55
N ILE A 48 12.67 -2.06 -3.47
CA ILE A 48 12.85 -1.36 -2.19
C ILE A 48 11.54 -0.87 -1.60
N ARG A 49 10.54 -0.51 -2.43
CA ARG A 49 9.27 0.10 -2.00
C ARG A 49 8.12 -0.89 -1.89
N ILE A 50 7.95 -1.77 -2.88
CA ILE A 50 6.80 -2.69 -2.93
C ILE A 50 7.17 -4.18 -2.86
N LYS A 51 8.47 -4.47 -2.64
CA LYS A 51 9.05 -5.82 -2.69
C LYS A 51 9.13 -6.40 -4.10
N SER A 52 9.82 -7.53 -4.23
CA SER A 52 10.02 -8.19 -5.53
C SER A 52 8.72 -8.75 -6.13
N GLU A 53 7.76 -9.09 -5.28
CA GLU A 53 6.50 -9.72 -5.69
C GLU A 53 5.34 -9.17 -4.86
N PRO A 54 4.14 -8.98 -5.43
CA PRO A 54 2.91 -8.75 -4.67
C PRO A 54 2.46 -10.04 -3.97
N LEU A 55 1.66 -9.90 -2.92
CA LEU A 55 0.89 -11.03 -2.38
C LEU A 55 -0.36 -11.22 -3.21
N ILE A 56 -0.62 -12.42 -3.70
CA ILE A 56 -1.83 -12.76 -4.44
C ILE A 56 -2.72 -13.63 -3.56
N ILE A 57 -3.98 -13.24 -3.39
CA ILE A 57 -4.97 -13.96 -2.59
C ILE A 57 -6.14 -14.38 -3.49
N PRO A 58 -6.40 -15.70 -3.63
CA PRO A 58 -7.54 -16.22 -4.39
C PRO A 58 -8.89 -15.75 -3.81
N ASN A 59 -9.84 -15.45 -4.69
CA ASN A 59 -11.17 -14.96 -4.31
C ASN A 59 -11.86 -15.87 -3.27
N LYS A 60 -11.83 -17.19 -3.46
CA LYS A 60 -12.41 -18.18 -2.54
C LYS A 60 -11.89 -18.14 -1.11
N HIS A 61 -10.86 -17.37 -0.82
CA HIS A 61 -10.26 -17.27 0.51
C HIS A 61 -10.46 -15.89 1.18
N LEU A 62 -11.10 -14.96 0.49
CA LEU A 62 -11.23 -13.57 0.98
C LEU A 62 -12.21 -13.39 2.14
N SER A 63 -13.20 -14.28 2.27
CA SER A 63 -14.17 -14.25 3.37
C SER A 63 -13.63 -14.72 4.72
N SER A 64 -12.48 -15.41 4.75
CA SER A 64 -11.92 -16.00 5.96
C SER A 64 -10.73 -15.23 6.49
N SER A 65 -10.89 -14.57 7.65
CA SER A 65 -9.80 -13.87 8.34
C SER A 65 -8.60 -14.77 8.65
N LYS A 66 -8.86 -16.04 9.02
CA LYS A 66 -7.81 -17.04 9.27
C LYS A 66 -7.00 -17.34 8.00
N LYS A 67 -7.67 -17.51 6.85
CA LYS A 67 -6.97 -17.74 5.58
C LYS A 67 -6.16 -16.50 5.17
N LEU A 68 -6.70 -15.30 5.33
CA LEU A 68 -5.99 -14.05 5.05
C LEU A 68 -4.72 -13.94 5.90
N SER A 69 -4.80 -14.23 7.21
CA SER A 69 -3.63 -14.26 8.09
C SER A 69 -2.59 -15.26 7.60
N ASN A 70 -3.00 -16.48 7.25
CA ASN A 70 -2.09 -17.52 6.75
C ASN A 70 -1.33 -17.08 5.49
N TYR A 71 -1.98 -16.36 4.55
CA TYR A 71 -1.32 -15.83 3.36
C TYR A 71 -0.25 -14.79 3.71
N ILE A 72 -0.57 -13.88 4.64
CA ILE A 72 0.38 -12.86 5.10
C ILE A 72 1.55 -13.53 5.84
N ASP A 73 1.29 -14.49 6.72
CA ASP A 73 2.32 -15.26 7.42
C ASP A 73 3.25 -16.01 6.47
N ALA A 74 2.67 -16.67 5.46
CA ALA A 74 3.45 -17.37 4.44
C ALA A 74 4.35 -16.41 3.65
N TYR A 75 3.83 -15.23 3.31
CA TYR A 75 4.62 -14.18 2.65
C TYR A 75 5.78 -13.69 3.52
N ILE A 76 5.51 -13.42 4.80
CA ILE A 76 6.52 -13.02 5.79
C ILE A 76 7.61 -14.08 5.92
N LYS A 77 7.22 -15.36 6.02
CA LYS A 77 8.16 -16.49 6.09
C LYS A 77 9.01 -16.59 4.83
N LYS A 78 8.40 -16.47 3.64
CA LYS A 78 9.09 -16.45 2.35
C LYS A 78 10.14 -15.32 2.31
N TYR A 79 9.77 -14.11 2.72
CA TYR A 79 10.68 -12.97 2.75
C TYR A 79 11.83 -13.15 3.76
N LYS A 80 11.55 -13.66 4.96
CA LYS A 80 12.59 -13.97 5.97
C LYS A 80 13.58 -15.02 5.46
N ASN A 81 13.09 -16.05 4.75
CA ASN A 81 13.94 -17.08 4.16
C ASN A 81 14.79 -16.51 3.01
N TYR A 82 14.22 -15.66 2.16
CA TYR A 82 14.97 -14.93 1.15
C TYR A 82 16.09 -14.10 1.78
N PHE A 83 15.81 -13.33 2.83
CA PHE A 83 16.83 -12.57 3.56
C PHE A 83 17.94 -13.49 4.11
N LYS A 84 17.56 -14.57 4.81
CA LYS A 84 18.54 -15.52 5.39
C LYS A 84 19.44 -16.12 4.32
N LYS A 85 18.90 -16.46 3.15
CA LYS A 85 19.64 -17.08 2.04
C LYS A 85 20.70 -16.14 1.47
N TYR A 86 20.39 -14.87 1.30
CA TYR A 86 21.23 -13.92 0.59
C TYR A 86 22.01 -12.94 1.47
N LYS A 87 21.73 -12.85 2.77
CA LYS A 87 22.37 -11.88 3.68
C LYS A 87 23.89 -11.94 3.74
N LYS A 88 24.48 -13.10 3.43
CA LYS A 88 25.96 -13.27 3.39
C LYS A 88 26.62 -12.37 2.35
N ASN A 89 25.87 -11.90 1.35
CA ASN A 89 26.37 -11.05 0.28
C ASN A 89 26.49 -9.57 0.67
N ILE A 90 25.98 -9.19 1.86
CA ILE A 90 25.99 -7.79 2.32
C ILE A 90 26.28 -7.76 3.83
N ILE A 91 27.39 -7.08 4.18
CA ILE A 91 27.82 -6.93 5.57
C ILE A 91 26.89 -5.97 6.31
N ASN A 92 26.53 -6.29 7.57
CA ASN A 92 25.74 -5.44 8.48
C ASN A 92 24.33 -5.07 8.03
N SER A 93 23.70 -5.81 7.12
CA SER A 93 22.32 -5.54 6.73
C SER A 93 21.30 -6.04 7.76
N LYS A 94 20.38 -5.15 8.18
CA LYS A 94 19.19 -5.53 8.97
C LYS A 94 18.04 -5.86 8.02
N ILE A 95 17.27 -6.89 8.38
CA ILE A 95 16.09 -7.28 7.59
C ILE A 95 15.11 -6.08 7.50
N ALA A 96 14.65 -5.82 6.30
CA ALA A 96 13.59 -4.84 6.07
C ALA A 96 12.24 -5.38 6.57
N ASP A 97 11.26 -4.48 6.75
CA ASP A 97 9.88 -4.86 7.06
C ASP A 97 9.38 -5.91 6.04
N PRO A 98 8.97 -7.11 6.49
CA PRO A 98 8.66 -8.23 5.61
C PRO A 98 7.26 -8.20 5.01
N LEU A 99 6.41 -7.23 5.39
CA LEU A 99 5.02 -7.18 4.94
C LEU A 99 4.92 -6.77 3.45
N PRO A 100 4.00 -7.38 2.68
CA PRO A 100 3.72 -6.95 1.31
C PRO A 100 3.18 -5.51 1.28
N ARG A 101 3.52 -4.75 0.26
CA ARG A 101 2.97 -3.40 0.03
C ARG A 101 1.84 -3.40 -0.99
N ILE A 102 1.79 -4.46 -1.78
CA ILE A 102 0.73 -4.73 -2.74
C ILE A 102 0.11 -6.08 -2.44
N ILE A 103 -1.22 -6.11 -2.32
CA ILE A 103 -1.99 -7.35 -2.21
C ILE A 103 -2.99 -7.39 -3.35
N ILE A 104 -2.88 -8.35 -4.23
CA ILE A 104 -3.83 -8.60 -5.32
C ILE A 104 -4.94 -9.51 -4.79
N LEU A 105 -6.17 -9.06 -4.95
CA LEU A 105 -7.39 -9.82 -4.63
C LEU A 105 -7.98 -10.31 -5.95
N GLU A 106 -7.85 -11.60 -6.22
CA GLU A 106 -8.25 -12.20 -7.50
C GLU A 106 -9.69 -11.84 -7.86
N GLY A 107 -9.88 -11.29 -9.07
CA GLY A 107 -11.19 -10.91 -9.61
C GLY A 107 -11.88 -9.72 -8.96
N ILE A 108 -11.23 -9.04 -7.99
CA ILE A 108 -11.83 -7.94 -7.22
C ILE A 108 -11.07 -6.63 -7.37
N GLY A 109 -9.72 -6.70 -7.43
CA GLY A 109 -8.86 -5.51 -7.46
C GLY A 109 -7.59 -5.73 -6.66
N PHE A 110 -6.95 -4.64 -6.22
CA PHE A 110 -5.75 -4.76 -5.41
C PHE A 110 -5.68 -3.69 -4.32
N LEU A 111 -4.90 -3.98 -3.28
CA LEU A 111 -4.62 -3.06 -2.19
C LEU A 111 -3.22 -2.50 -2.35
N SER A 112 -3.08 -1.18 -2.23
CA SER A 112 -1.81 -0.48 -2.03
C SER A 112 -1.69 -0.01 -0.59
N ILE A 113 -0.51 -0.20 0.03
CA ILE A 113 -0.33 -0.12 1.48
C ILE A 113 0.90 0.72 1.80
N GLY A 114 0.77 1.62 2.77
CA GLY A 114 1.83 2.48 3.28
C GLY A 114 1.62 2.88 4.72
N LEU A 115 2.65 3.43 5.39
CA LEU A 115 2.53 3.98 6.75
C LEU A 115 1.81 5.34 6.79
N ASN A 116 1.69 5.99 5.64
CA ASN A 116 0.95 7.23 5.44
C ASN A 116 0.42 7.29 4.00
N LYS A 117 -0.41 8.29 3.70
CA LYS A 117 -1.02 8.47 2.37
C LYS A 117 0.01 8.57 1.25
N LYS A 118 1.12 9.28 1.49
CA LYS A 118 2.20 9.45 0.50
C LYS A 118 2.86 8.10 0.16
N GLU A 119 3.23 7.31 1.15
CA GLU A 119 3.84 5.99 0.93
C GLU A 119 2.87 5.02 0.27
N MET A 120 1.61 5.04 0.67
CA MET A 120 0.56 4.25 0.05
C MET A 120 0.37 4.62 -1.42
N GLN A 121 0.35 5.94 -1.75
CA GLN A 121 0.23 6.40 -3.13
C GLN A 121 1.47 6.01 -3.96
N VAL A 122 2.69 6.16 -3.41
CA VAL A 122 3.92 5.69 -4.06
C VAL A 122 3.87 4.19 -4.34
N SER A 123 3.36 3.38 -3.41
CA SER A 123 3.17 1.95 -3.63
C SER A 123 2.22 1.67 -4.79
N PHE A 124 1.14 2.44 -4.89
CA PHE A 124 0.19 2.36 -6.00
C PHE A 124 0.85 2.71 -7.35
N ASP A 125 1.50 3.88 -7.43
CA ASP A 125 2.08 4.39 -8.67
C ASP A 125 3.14 3.45 -9.24
N ILE A 126 4.01 2.93 -8.36
CA ILE A 126 5.05 1.97 -8.73
C ILE A 126 4.43 0.66 -9.23
N PHE A 127 3.41 0.15 -8.54
CA PHE A 127 2.75 -1.09 -8.97
C PHE A 127 1.99 -0.91 -10.27
N ASP A 128 1.32 0.21 -10.48
CA ASP A 128 0.61 0.50 -11.72
C ASP A 128 1.58 0.58 -12.92
N ALA A 129 2.73 1.22 -12.74
CA ALA A 129 3.79 1.24 -13.75
C ALA A 129 4.36 -0.17 -14.01
N MET A 130 4.68 -0.92 -12.95
CA MET A 130 5.17 -2.30 -13.04
C MET A 130 4.18 -3.21 -13.79
N LYS A 131 2.89 -3.13 -13.44
CA LYS A 131 1.80 -3.86 -14.09
C LYS A 131 1.79 -3.62 -15.60
N LYS A 132 1.85 -2.35 -16.02
CA LYS A 132 1.85 -1.97 -17.44
C LYS A 132 3.06 -2.49 -18.19
N VAL A 133 4.25 -2.39 -17.59
CA VAL A 133 5.51 -2.87 -18.19
C VAL A 133 5.48 -4.40 -18.35
N ILE A 134 5.15 -5.14 -17.31
CA ILE A 134 5.14 -6.62 -17.35
C ILE A 134 4.12 -7.13 -18.37
N ILE A 135 2.90 -6.55 -18.41
CA ILE A 135 1.88 -6.94 -19.38
C ILE A 135 2.37 -6.70 -20.80
N LYS A 136 2.89 -5.48 -21.10
CA LYS A 136 3.38 -5.13 -22.43
C LYS A 136 4.58 -5.98 -22.84
N ALA A 137 5.53 -6.20 -21.93
CA ALA A 137 6.69 -7.06 -22.22
C ALA A 137 6.26 -8.49 -22.58
N ASN A 138 5.25 -9.05 -21.91
CA ASN A 138 4.75 -10.39 -22.23
C ASN A 138 3.93 -10.48 -23.53
N LEU A 139 3.56 -9.36 -24.16
CA LEU A 139 2.98 -9.36 -25.52
C LEU A 139 4.06 -9.57 -26.60
N VAL A 140 5.30 -9.14 -26.34
CA VAL A 140 6.40 -9.24 -27.29
C VAL A 140 7.28 -10.47 -27.00
N SER A 141 7.56 -10.71 -25.71
CA SER A 141 8.40 -11.82 -25.23
C SER A 141 8.09 -12.10 -23.76
N LYS A 142 8.62 -13.21 -23.21
CA LYS A 142 8.46 -13.50 -21.77
C LYS A 142 9.27 -12.50 -20.94
N PHE A 143 8.61 -11.73 -20.09
CA PHE A 143 9.29 -10.88 -19.10
C PHE A 143 10.19 -11.73 -18.20
N LYS A 144 11.43 -11.30 -18.02
CA LYS A 144 12.40 -11.91 -17.13
C LYS A 144 13.12 -10.81 -16.35
N SER A 145 13.05 -10.87 -15.03
CA SER A 145 13.82 -9.99 -14.16
C SER A 145 15.26 -10.50 -14.00
N ILE A 146 16.12 -9.73 -13.34
CA ILE A 146 17.45 -10.16 -12.92
C ILE A 146 17.34 -11.28 -11.87
N ASN A 147 18.46 -11.98 -11.59
CA ASN A 147 18.46 -13.07 -10.63
C ASN A 147 18.24 -12.58 -9.17
N ASN A 148 17.83 -13.48 -8.28
CA ASN A 148 17.52 -13.14 -6.90
C ASN A 148 18.71 -12.61 -6.08
N THR A 149 19.95 -12.97 -6.44
CA THR A 149 21.16 -12.44 -5.80
C THR A 149 21.31 -10.96 -6.08
N ASP A 150 21.11 -10.56 -7.35
CA ASP A 150 21.23 -9.16 -7.74
C ASP A 150 20.01 -8.34 -7.28
N ILE A 151 18.80 -8.93 -7.30
CA ILE A 151 17.62 -8.32 -6.65
C ILE A 151 17.93 -8.01 -5.17
N PHE A 152 18.53 -8.96 -4.44
CA PHE A 152 18.89 -8.77 -3.04
C PHE A 152 19.92 -7.67 -2.85
N LYS A 153 20.99 -7.62 -3.68
CA LYS A 153 21.99 -6.55 -3.64
C LYS A 153 21.34 -5.18 -3.85
N MET A 154 20.42 -5.07 -4.82
CA MET A 154 19.69 -3.83 -5.08
C MET A 154 18.78 -3.43 -3.91
N GLU A 155 18.01 -4.39 -3.36
CA GLU A 155 17.09 -4.14 -2.23
C GLU A 155 17.83 -3.66 -0.98
N TYR A 156 19.04 -4.15 -0.74
CA TYR A 156 19.84 -3.84 0.45
C TYR A 156 21.01 -2.89 0.17
N TRP A 157 21.11 -2.34 -1.04
CA TRP A 157 22.13 -1.34 -1.35
C TRP A 157 21.91 -0.06 -0.52
N PRO A 158 22.95 0.41 0.23
CA PRO A 158 22.81 1.55 1.15
C PRO A 158 22.26 2.82 0.50
N LEU A 159 22.66 3.15 -0.73
CA LEU A 159 22.17 4.32 -1.46
C LEU A 159 20.69 4.20 -1.84
N GLU A 160 20.23 3.01 -2.26
CA GLU A 160 18.82 2.76 -2.53
C GLU A 160 18.00 2.81 -1.25
N ARG A 161 18.50 2.23 -0.15
CA ARG A 161 17.85 2.27 1.15
C ARG A 161 17.76 3.68 1.74
N ALA A 162 18.72 4.54 1.44
CA ALA A 162 18.71 5.94 1.88
C ALA A 162 17.48 6.71 1.35
N LYS A 163 16.95 6.34 0.17
CA LYS A 163 15.70 6.89 -0.37
C LYS A 163 14.46 6.63 0.51
N LEU A 164 14.52 5.61 1.38
CA LEU A 164 13.43 5.22 2.29
C LEU A 164 13.53 5.92 3.65
N ASN A 165 14.67 6.56 3.96
CA ASN A 165 14.89 7.23 5.24
C ASN A 165 14.13 8.56 5.29
N ASN A 166 12.83 8.50 5.48
CA ASN A 166 12.03 9.65 5.85
C ASN A 166 12.32 9.98 7.32
N LYS A 167 13.18 10.98 7.56
CA LYS A 167 13.46 11.56 8.92
C LYS A 167 12.20 12.11 9.61
N ASN A 168 11.06 12.16 8.93
CA ASN A 168 9.81 12.74 9.40
C ASN A 168 8.73 11.66 9.70
N SER A 169 9.07 10.63 10.48
CA SER A 169 7.99 9.80 11.05
C SER A 169 7.28 10.61 12.14
N LYS A 170 6.18 11.26 11.78
CA LYS A 170 5.37 11.98 12.74
C LYS A 170 4.63 10.99 13.64
N LYS A 171 4.41 11.39 14.91
CA LYS A 171 3.77 10.59 15.97
C LYS A 171 2.42 9.99 15.55
N PHE A 172 1.71 10.67 14.67
CA PHE A 172 0.34 10.32 14.27
C PHE A 172 0.23 9.66 12.89
N ASN A 173 1.33 9.24 12.28
CA ASN A 173 1.30 8.52 11.01
C ASN A 173 0.32 7.33 11.06
N GLY A 174 -0.50 7.20 10.02
CA GLY A 174 -1.50 6.13 9.89
C GLY A 174 -2.75 6.30 10.77
N ASN A 175 -2.86 7.40 11.53
CA ASN A 175 -4.12 7.75 12.20
C ASN A 175 -5.12 8.28 11.17
N VAL A 176 -6.41 8.03 11.45
CA VAL A 176 -7.54 8.60 10.71
C VAL A 176 -8.41 9.35 11.72
N ALA A 177 -8.73 10.59 11.42
CA ALA A 177 -9.65 11.42 12.19
C ALA A 177 -10.94 11.65 11.40
N VAL A 178 -12.07 11.52 12.05
CA VAL A 178 -13.39 11.90 11.51
C VAL A 178 -13.82 13.16 12.21
N ILE A 179 -14.11 14.23 11.47
CA ILE A 179 -14.50 15.53 11.99
C ILE A 179 -15.91 15.85 11.49
N THR A 180 -16.86 15.94 12.42
CA THR A 180 -18.23 16.39 12.16
C THR A 180 -18.28 17.91 12.14
N GLY A 181 -19.14 18.51 11.32
CA GLY A 181 -19.13 19.95 11.08
C GLY A 181 -17.83 20.43 10.43
N GLY A 182 -17.24 19.55 9.57
CA GLY A 182 -15.91 19.72 9.04
C GLY A 182 -15.73 20.91 8.07
N ALA A 183 -16.82 21.39 7.46
CA ALA A 183 -16.81 22.57 6.59
C ALA A 183 -16.98 23.89 7.36
N GLY A 184 -17.31 23.84 8.66
CA GLY A 184 -17.38 25.00 9.53
C GLY A 184 -16.01 25.57 9.91
N LYS A 185 -15.96 26.79 10.45
CA LYS A 185 -14.71 27.48 10.83
C LYS A 185 -13.85 26.66 11.80
N ILE A 186 -14.46 26.06 12.84
CA ILE A 186 -13.73 25.25 13.82
C ILE A 186 -13.28 23.93 13.21
N GLY A 187 -14.20 23.21 12.54
CA GLY A 187 -13.90 21.92 11.92
C GLY A 187 -12.77 21.99 10.89
N SER A 188 -12.78 23.01 10.03
CA SER A 188 -11.75 23.24 9.02
C SER A 188 -10.39 23.62 9.64
N ALA A 189 -10.37 24.40 10.73
CA ALA A 189 -9.15 24.72 11.44
C ALA A 189 -8.50 23.46 12.09
N ILE A 190 -9.33 22.60 12.71
CA ILE A 190 -8.88 21.31 13.26
C ILE A 190 -8.35 20.42 12.14
N ALA A 191 -9.08 20.33 11.01
CA ALA A 191 -8.67 19.55 9.84
C ALA A 191 -7.29 19.97 9.33
N ASN A 192 -7.05 21.27 9.17
CA ASN A 192 -5.76 21.81 8.72
C ASN A 192 -4.63 21.43 9.70
N LYS A 193 -4.86 21.52 11.00
CA LYS A 193 -3.88 21.10 12.01
C LYS A 193 -3.57 19.60 11.90
N PHE A 194 -4.58 18.77 11.74
CA PHE A 194 -4.42 17.31 11.64
C PHE A 194 -3.70 16.89 10.34
N ILE A 195 -4.01 17.53 9.20
CA ILE A 195 -3.30 17.34 7.94
C ILE A 195 -1.80 17.62 8.13
N ASN A 196 -1.45 18.72 8.80
CA ASN A 196 -0.07 19.10 9.07
C ASN A 196 0.67 18.11 9.99
N GLU A 197 -0.07 17.31 10.77
CA GLU A 197 0.46 16.22 11.60
C GLU A 197 0.46 14.86 10.90
N ASN A 198 0.19 14.80 9.59
CA ASN A 198 0.07 13.57 8.79
C ASN A 198 -1.04 12.61 9.27
N ILE A 199 -2.11 13.15 9.82
CA ILE A 199 -3.34 12.41 10.12
C ILE A 199 -4.20 12.43 8.85
N GLU A 200 -4.74 11.30 8.46
CA GLU A 200 -5.76 11.23 7.40
C GLU A 200 -7.08 11.77 7.93
N VAL A 201 -7.68 12.73 7.21
CA VAL A 201 -8.87 13.43 7.69
C VAL A 201 -10.07 13.11 6.82
N ILE A 202 -11.16 12.73 7.49
CA ILE A 202 -12.50 12.59 6.91
C ILE A 202 -13.37 13.71 7.48
N LEU A 203 -13.97 14.51 6.61
CA LEU A 203 -14.88 15.58 6.98
C LEU A 203 -16.32 15.17 6.71
N LEU A 204 -17.17 15.27 7.70
CA LEU A 204 -18.62 15.08 7.59
C LEU A 204 -19.30 16.42 7.76
N ASP A 205 -20.09 16.84 6.78
CA ASP A 205 -20.90 18.08 6.84
C ASP A 205 -22.07 18.00 5.85
N LYS A 206 -23.08 18.85 6.02
CA LYS A 206 -24.20 18.96 5.07
C LYS A 206 -23.77 19.41 3.69
N ASN A 207 -22.75 20.30 3.59
CA ASN A 207 -22.15 20.74 2.33
C ASN A 207 -20.73 21.26 2.54
N PHE A 208 -19.98 21.42 1.46
CA PHE A 208 -18.59 21.87 1.46
C PHE A 208 -18.37 23.09 0.55
N LYS A 209 -19.41 23.93 0.36
CA LYS A 209 -19.35 25.08 -0.57
C LYS A 209 -18.29 26.11 -0.14
N ASN A 210 -18.17 26.36 1.15
CA ASN A 210 -17.28 27.39 1.72
C ASN A 210 -15.96 26.82 2.28
N LEU A 211 -15.68 25.53 2.07
CA LEU A 211 -14.43 24.93 2.53
C LEU A 211 -13.27 25.33 1.62
N ASP A 212 -12.14 25.72 2.23
CA ASP A 212 -10.89 26.01 1.52
C ASP A 212 -10.50 24.83 0.64
N ILE A 213 -10.18 25.13 -0.64
CA ILE A 213 -9.85 24.12 -1.64
C ILE A 213 -8.62 23.28 -1.24
N ASN A 214 -7.63 23.90 -0.58
CA ASN A 214 -6.42 23.18 -0.13
C ASN A 214 -6.72 22.14 0.96
N ILE A 215 -7.73 22.38 1.79
CA ILE A 215 -8.22 21.42 2.79
C ILE A 215 -9.03 20.34 2.10
N LYS A 216 -9.94 20.74 1.21
CA LYS A 216 -10.84 19.85 0.47
C LYS A 216 -10.10 18.79 -0.33
N GLU A 217 -9.03 19.16 -1.01
CA GLU A 217 -8.21 18.24 -1.81
C GLU A 217 -7.40 17.23 -0.97
N LYS A 218 -7.11 17.58 0.28
CA LYS A 218 -6.33 16.72 1.20
C LYS A 218 -7.20 15.82 2.07
N CYS A 219 -8.50 16.06 2.17
CA CYS A 219 -9.45 15.33 3.00
C CYS A 219 -10.37 14.43 2.15
N LEU A 220 -10.97 13.44 2.79
CA LEU A 220 -12.17 12.79 2.27
C LEU A 220 -13.39 13.56 2.78
N CYS A 221 -14.12 14.23 1.87
CA CYS A 221 -15.33 14.97 2.20
C CYS A 221 -16.55 14.12 1.90
N ILE A 222 -17.39 13.89 2.89
CA ILE A 222 -18.64 13.12 2.79
C ILE A 222 -19.79 14.04 3.20
N ALA A 223 -20.65 14.38 2.23
CA ALA A 223 -21.86 15.16 2.48
C ALA A 223 -22.89 14.28 3.17
N CYS A 224 -23.25 14.64 4.39
CA CYS A 224 -24.28 13.96 5.18
C CYS A 224 -24.91 14.91 6.21
N ASP A 225 -26.18 14.70 6.50
CA ASP A 225 -26.89 15.36 7.60
C ASP A 225 -26.95 14.40 8.80
N LEU A 226 -26.10 14.64 9.79
CA LEU A 226 -26.01 13.82 10.99
C LEU A 226 -27.27 13.92 11.90
N THR A 227 -28.20 14.83 11.62
CA THR A 227 -29.49 14.91 12.32
C THR A 227 -30.55 14.01 11.69
N ASN A 228 -30.24 13.42 10.51
CA ASN A 228 -31.13 12.52 9.78
C ASN A 228 -30.65 11.06 9.98
N ASN A 229 -31.44 10.27 10.73
CA ASN A 229 -31.13 8.87 11.05
C ASN A 229 -31.20 7.90 9.83
N SER A 230 -31.65 8.37 8.67
CA SER A 230 -31.77 7.55 7.44
C SER A 230 -30.59 7.71 6.47
N GLN A 231 -29.53 8.42 6.84
CA GLN A 231 -28.31 8.60 6.04
C GLN A 231 -27.11 7.85 6.57
#